data_1db926176542d46343687ab9db39e4cb
#
_entry.id   1db926176542d46343687ab9db39e4cb
#
_cell.length_a   1.000
_cell.length_b   1.000
_cell.length_c   1.000
_cell.angle_alpha   90.00
_cell.angle_beta   90.00
_cell.angle_gamma   90.00
#
_symmetry.space_group_name_H-M   'P 1'
#
loop_
_entity.id
_entity.type
_entity.pdbx_description
1 polymer ?
#
loop_
_entity_poly.entity_id
_entity_poly.type
_entity_poly.pdbx_seq_one_letter_code
_entity_poly.pdbx_strand_id
1 'polypeptide(L)'
;MPRWLPRQYATRLTDWELQNKEYMIGQISDWDVSVLVWIAEHLRTAFLTPIMKFITYTGNAGIIWIILSIVLICIPKYRKAGLASAIALIIDLLCVNICVKPLAHRIRPYVYSHEVSLIIKKAADYSFPSGHTAAAFASSMAILRSEHKKLGVCALIYATLMGFSRLYVGIHYPTDVIAGMILGDLFGLAGAAIAALTPA
;
A
#
# COMPACT_ATOMS: atom_id res chain seq x y z
N MET A 1 -10.87 -25.33 -16.21
CA MET A 1 -10.14 -24.93 -15.00
C MET A 1 -9.00 -24.01 -15.40
N PRO A 2 -8.90 -22.80 -14.83
CA PRO A 2 -7.77 -21.93 -15.11
C PRO A 2 -6.49 -22.55 -14.59
N ARG A 3 -5.43 -22.49 -15.40
CA ARG A 3 -4.13 -23.15 -15.12
C ARG A 3 -3.40 -22.64 -13.87
N TRP A 4 -3.92 -21.56 -13.21
CA TRP A 4 -3.26 -20.90 -12.10
C TRP A 4 -3.88 -21.18 -10.72
N LEU A 5 -5.05 -21.87 -10.66
CA LEU A 5 -5.69 -22.17 -9.37
C LEU A 5 -5.04 -23.42 -8.74
N PRO A 6 -4.46 -23.33 -7.53
CA PRO A 6 -3.97 -24.50 -6.83
C PRO A 6 -5.12 -25.47 -6.55
N ARG A 7 -4.97 -26.76 -6.91
CA ARG A 7 -5.99 -27.81 -6.77
C ARG A 7 -6.62 -27.93 -5.37
N GLN A 8 -5.93 -27.49 -4.35
CA GLN A 8 -6.39 -27.56 -2.95
C GLN A 8 -7.57 -26.64 -2.59
N TYR A 9 -7.91 -25.67 -3.44
CA TYR A 9 -9.03 -24.75 -3.24
C TYR A 9 -10.29 -25.10 -4.02
N ALA A 10 -10.23 -26.09 -4.90
CA ALA A 10 -11.33 -26.49 -5.80
C ALA A 10 -12.49 -27.25 -5.11
N THR A 11 -12.34 -27.63 -3.83
CA THR A 11 -13.27 -28.58 -3.18
C THR A 11 -14.33 -27.93 -2.27
N ARG A 12 -14.44 -26.59 -2.20
CA ARG A 12 -15.37 -25.90 -1.27
C ARG A 12 -16.37 -24.94 -1.89
N LEU A 13 -16.30 -24.67 -3.18
CA LEU A 13 -17.22 -23.75 -3.87
C LEU A 13 -17.97 -24.50 -4.97
N THR A 14 -19.24 -24.15 -5.18
CA THR A 14 -20.01 -24.64 -6.33
C THR A 14 -19.41 -24.10 -7.63
N ASP A 15 -19.58 -24.81 -8.75
CA ASP A 15 -19.08 -24.37 -10.06
C ASP A 15 -19.60 -22.98 -10.44
N TRP A 16 -20.83 -22.64 -10.03
CA TRP A 16 -21.44 -21.32 -10.25
C TRP A 16 -20.74 -20.21 -9.42
N GLU A 17 -20.42 -20.49 -8.16
CA GLU A 17 -19.71 -19.54 -7.28
C GLU A 17 -18.27 -19.31 -7.76
N LEU A 18 -17.61 -20.36 -8.24
CA LEU A 18 -16.28 -20.28 -8.84
C LEU A 18 -16.33 -19.43 -10.12
N GLN A 19 -17.29 -19.69 -11.00
CA GLN A 19 -17.43 -19.00 -12.28
C GLN A 19 -17.75 -17.52 -12.10
N ASN A 20 -18.64 -17.16 -11.16
CA ASN A 20 -18.95 -15.77 -10.85
C ASN A 20 -17.78 -15.04 -10.16
N LYS A 21 -17.08 -15.70 -9.25
CA LYS A 21 -15.90 -15.16 -8.62
C LYS A 21 -14.77 -14.90 -9.62
N GLU A 22 -14.55 -15.81 -10.54
CA GLU A 22 -13.58 -15.66 -11.63
C GLU A 22 -13.96 -14.51 -12.58
N TYR A 23 -15.25 -14.39 -12.93
CA TYR A 23 -15.76 -13.30 -13.77
C TYR A 23 -15.56 -11.95 -13.12
N MET A 24 -15.95 -11.77 -11.85
CA MET A 24 -15.81 -10.52 -11.12
C MET A 24 -14.34 -10.13 -10.88
N ILE A 25 -13.50 -11.10 -10.51
CA ILE A 25 -12.07 -10.87 -10.32
C ILE A 25 -11.41 -10.54 -11.67
N GLY A 26 -11.84 -11.19 -12.75
CA GLY A 26 -11.38 -10.92 -14.10
C GLY A 26 -11.65 -9.48 -14.51
N GLN A 27 -12.89 -9.00 -14.37
CA GLN A 27 -13.27 -7.63 -14.76
C GLN A 27 -12.50 -6.56 -13.97
N ILE A 28 -12.38 -6.70 -12.65
CA ILE A 28 -11.61 -5.76 -11.82
C ILE A 28 -10.14 -5.78 -12.22
N SER A 29 -9.58 -6.97 -12.47
CA SER A 29 -8.17 -7.09 -12.85
C SER A 29 -7.88 -6.51 -14.23
N ASP A 30 -8.80 -6.62 -15.18
CA ASP A 30 -8.64 -6.09 -16.54
C ASP A 30 -8.68 -4.56 -16.54
N TRP A 31 -9.58 -3.95 -15.76
CA TRP A 31 -9.57 -2.50 -15.55
C TRP A 31 -8.28 -2.03 -14.88
N ASP A 32 -7.87 -2.70 -13.80
CA ASP A 32 -6.63 -2.41 -13.09
C ASP A 32 -5.40 -2.50 -14.03
N VAL A 33 -5.37 -3.52 -14.90
CA VAL A 33 -4.29 -3.70 -15.89
C VAL A 33 -4.29 -2.57 -16.92
N SER A 34 -5.46 -2.20 -17.46
CA SER A 34 -5.55 -1.13 -18.46
C SER A 34 -5.01 0.21 -17.93
N VAL A 35 -5.26 0.53 -16.66
CA VAL A 35 -4.69 1.73 -16.02
C VAL A 35 -3.16 1.64 -15.91
N LEU A 36 -2.61 0.47 -15.57
CA LEU A 36 -1.15 0.29 -15.47
C LEU A 36 -0.46 0.38 -16.83
N VAL A 37 -1.07 -0.18 -17.87
CA VAL A 37 -0.58 -0.06 -19.25
C VAL A 37 -0.61 1.38 -19.69
N TRP A 38 -1.72 2.09 -19.46
CA TRP A 38 -1.83 3.52 -19.78
C TRP A 38 -0.75 4.35 -19.08
N ILE A 39 -0.49 4.13 -17.78
CA ILE A 39 0.59 4.80 -17.03
C ILE A 39 1.95 4.49 -17.67
N ALA A 40 2.18 3.25 -18.08
CA ALA A 40 3.44 2.84 -18.68
C ALA A 40 3.69 3.52 -20.03
N GLU A 41 2.67 3.64 -20.85
CA GLU A 41 2.75 4.22 -22.20
C GLU A 41 2.84 5.75 -22.19
N HIS A 42 2.10 6.42 -21.28
CA HIS A 42 1.95 7.87 -21.33
C HIS A 42 2.78 8.64 -20.29
N LEU A 43 3.08 8.04 -19.15
CA LEU A 43 3.76 8.74 -18.05
C LEU A 43 5.20 8.31 -17.82
N ARG A 44 5.63 7.13 -18.31
CA ARG A 44 7.02 6.68 -18.12
C ARG A 44 7.96 7.45 -19.05
N THR A 45 8.81 8.25 -18.44
CA THR A 45 9.84 9.03 -19.12
C THR A 45 11.21 8.77 -18.51
N ALA A 46 12.28 9.08 -19.25
CA ALA A 46 13.66 8.99 -18.74
C ALA A 46 13.87 9.89 -17.52
N PHE A 47 13.17 11.03 -17.42
CA PHE A 47 13.25 11.96 -16.30
C PHE A 47 12.46 11.46 -15.07
N LEU A 48 11.21 11.02 -15.24
CA LEU A 48 10.33 10.67 -14.13
C LEU A 48 10.65 9.29 -13.53
N THR A 49 11.15 8.37 -14.34
CA THR A 49 11.44 7.00 -13.91
C THR A 49 12.43 6.91 -12.73
N PRO A 50 13.59 7.59 -12.73
CA PRO A 50 14.49 7.55 -11.58
C PRO A 50 13.86 8.16 -10.32
N ILE A 51 13.04 9.20 -10.45
CA ILE A 51 12.33 9.83 -9.32
C ILE A 51 11.33 8.84 -8.69
N MET A 52 10.51 8.18 -9.53
CA MET A 52 9.52 7.21 -9.04
C MET A 52 10.19 5.96 -8.44
N LYS A 53 11.31 5.51 -8.99
CA LYS A 53 12.13 4.46 -8.39
C LYS A 53 12.71 4.88 -7.04
N PHE A 54 13.23 6.08 -6.91
CA PHE A 54 13.73 6.61 -5.65
C PHE A 54 12.62 6.64 -4.60
N ILE A 55 11.46 7.24 -4.91
CA ILE A 55 10.32 7.32 -4.00
C ILE A 55 9.89 5.91 -3.57
N THR A 56 9.72 4.99 -4.50
CA THR A 56 9.27 3.63 -4.16
C THR A 56 10.26 2.89 -3.26
N TYR A 57 11.59 3.08 -3.45
CA TYR A 57 12.60 2.43 -2.62
C TYR A 57 12.69 2.99 -1.21
N THR A 58 12.41 4.28 -1.00
CA THR A 58 12.37 4.85 0.36
C THR A 58 11.28 4.24 1.24
N GLY A 59 10.21 3.70 0.62
CA GLY A 59 9.13 3.01 1.32
C GLY A 59 9.41 1.54 1.64
N ASN A 60 10.53 0.97 1.22
CA ASN A 60 10.85 -0.43 1.49
C ASN A 60 10.86 -0.70 3.00
N ALA A 61 10.15 -1.77 3.41
CA ALA A 61 9.95 -2.12 4.82
C ALA A 61 9.44 -0.97 5.71
N GLY A 62 8.83 0.06 5.13
CA GLY A 62 8.35 1.24 5.86
C GLY A 62 9.46 2.13 6.44
N ILE A 63 10.71 1.96 6.01
CA ILE A 63 11.90 2.56 6.63
C ILE A 63 11.77 4.07 6.78
N ILE A 64 11.36 4.81 5.74
CA ILE A 64 11.26 6.27 5.82
C ILE A 64 10.26 6.70 6.91
N TRP A 65 9.15 5.98 7.06
CA TRP A 65 8.12 6.28 8.04
C TRP A 65 8.54 5.90 9.45
N ILE A 66 9.29 4.82 9.61
CA ILE A 66 9.89 4.42 10.89
C ILE A 66 10.90 5.47 11.35
N ILE A 67 11.81 5.90 10.46
CA ILE A 67 12.80 6.94 10.76
C ILE A 67 12.09 8.24 11.12
N LEU A 68 11.08 8.66 10.34
CA LEU A 68 10.29 9.86 10.62
C LEU A 68 9.64 9.78 12.00
N SER A 69 9.02 8.65 12.35
CA SER A 69 8.40 8.44 13.66
C SER A 69 9.41 8.58 14.79
N ILE A 70 10.59 7.96 14.66
CA ILE A 70 11.67 8.04 15.66
C ILE A 70 12.17 9.49 15.82
N VAL A 71 12.43 10.18 14.71
CA VAL A 71 12.88 11.58 14.73
C VAL A 71 11.85 12.46 15.44
N LEU A 72 10.56 12.29 15.14
CA LEU A 72 9.50 13.06 15.80
C LEU A 72 9.38 12.74 17.29
N ILE A 73 9.56 11.48 17.69
CA ILE A 73 9.57 11.09 19.12
C ILE A 73 10.73 11.76 19.88
N CYS A 74 11.91 11.89 19.27
CA CYS A 74 13.08 12.49 19.88
C CYS A 74 12.96 14.01 20.04
N ILE A 75 12.05 14.68 19.31
CA ILE A 75 11.83 16.13 19.42
C ILE A 75 10.64 16.37 20.35
N PRO A 76 10.82 16.97 21.56
CA PRO A 76 9.74 17.10 22.54
C PRO A 76 8.45 17.71 21.97
N LYS A 77 8.58 18.72 21.12
CA LYS A 77 7.45 19.39 20.46
C LYS A 77 6.62 18.45 19.58
N TYR A 78 7.23 17.43 18.95
CA TYR A 78 6.58 16.53 17.98
C TYR A 78 6.35 15.12 18.52
N ARG A 79 6.71 14.87 19.80
CA ARG A 79 6.72 13.52 20.40
C ARG A 79 5.39 12.79 20.25
N LYS A 80 4.25 13.46 20.52
CA LYS A 80 2.93 12.85 20.38
C LYS A 80 2.62 12.45 18.93
N ALA A 81 3.01 13.28 17.95
CA ALA A 81 2.85 12.95 16.53
C ALA A 81 3.70 11.73 16.13
N GLY A 82 4.93 11.65 16.63
CA GLY A 82 5.81 10.51 16.42
C GLY A 82 5.27 9.21 17.03
N LEU A 83 4.77 9.26 18.26
CA LEU A 83 4.13 8.12 18.92
C LEU A 83 2.89 7.65 18.16
N ALA A 84 2.01 8.58 17.75
CA ALA A 84 0.84 8.27 16.95
C ALA A 84 1.21 7.55 15.65
N SER A 85 2.23 8.05 14.95
CA SER A 85 2.76 7.44 13.73
C SER A 85 3.34 6.05 13.98
N ALA A 86 4.14 5.87 15.02
CA ALA A 86 4.72 4.58 15.38
C ALA A 86 3.64 3.53 15.70
N ILE A 87 2.61 3.91 16.47
CA ILE A 87 1.48 3.03 16.79
C ILE A 87 0.72 2.65 15.51
N ALA A 88 0.45 3.63 14.64
CA ALA A 88 -0.24 3.39 13.37
C ALA A 88 0.54 2.41 12.47
N LEU A 89 1.88 2.53 12.40
CA LEU A 89 2.74 1.62 11.64
C LEU A 89 2.74 0.19 12.22
N ILE A 90 2.68 0.05 13.54
CA ILE A 90 2.55 -1.28 14.18
C ILE A 90 1.21 -1.92 13.82
N ILE A 91 0.11 -1.16 13.89
CA ILE A 91 -1.22 -1.63 13.50
C ILE A 91 -1.21 -2.05 12.02
N ASP A 92 -0.63 -1.22 11.13
CA ASP A 92 -0.49 -1.53 9.70
C ASP A 92 0.29 -2.83 9.48
N LEU A 93 1.45 -2.98 10.11
CA LEU A 93 2.27 -4.18 10.00
C LEU A 93 1.49 -5.45 10.37
N LEU A 94 0.78 -5.43 11.49
CA LEU A 94 0.00 -6.57 11.97
C LEU A 94 -1.20 -6.84 11.06
N CYS A 95 -1.99 -5.82 10.74
CA CYS A 95 -3.21 -6.00 9.96
C CYS A 95 -2.91 -6.30 8.49
N VAL A 96 -2.09 -5.49 7.81
CA VAL A 96 -1.82 -5.63 6.38
C VAL A 96 -0.92 -6.82 6.09
N ASN A 97 0.28 -6.85 6.68
CA ASN A 97 1.28 -7.83 6.26
C ASN A 97 1.08 -9.21 6.86
N ILE A 98 0.59 -9.30 8.11
CA ILE A 98 0.40 -10.58 8.79
C ILE A 98 -0.99 -11.16 8.54
N CYS A 99 -2.05 -10.32 8.49
CA CYS A 99 -3.43 -10.81 8.36
C CYS A 99 -3.95 -10.74 6.93
N VAL A 100 -4.07 -9.53 6.35
CA VAL A 100 -4.83 -9.34 5.11
C VAL A 100 -4.12 -9.92 3.88
N LYS A 101 -2.82 -9.71 3.71
CA LYS A 101 -2.07 -10.26 2.56
C LYS A 101 -2.13 -11.78 2.45
N PRO A 102 -1.90 -12.54 3.54
CA PRO A 102 -2.01 -13.99 3.48
C PRO A 102 -3.42 -14.50 3.24
N LEU A 103 -4.47 -13.71 3.55
CA LEU A 103 -5.85 -14.10 3.31
C LEU A 103 -6.31 -13.76 1.88
N ALA A 104 -5.86 -12.64 1.33
CA ALA A 104 -6.28 -12.17 0.01
C ALA A 104 -5.68 -12.98 -1.14
N HIS A 105 -4.45 -13.49 -1.00
CA HIS A 105 -3.71 -14.29 -2.00
C HIS A 105 -3.71 -13.70 -3.42
N ARG A 106 -3.86 -12.36 -3.57
CA ARG A 106 -3.94 -11.73 -4.88
C ARG A 106 -2.58 -11.78 -5.57
N ILE A 107 -2.55 -12.33 -6.78
CA ILE A 107 -1.34 -12.34 -7.61
C ILE A 107 -1.00 -10.94 -8.11
N ARG A 108 0.28 -10.70 -8.39
CA ARG A 108 0.78 -9.41 -8.82
C ARG A 108 0.47 -9.12 -10.29
N PRO A 109 0.29 -7.82 -10.68
CA PRO A 109 -0.11 -7.45 -12.04
C PRO A 109 0.83 -7.98 -13.12
N TYR A 110 2.15 -7.91 -12.91
CA TYR A 110 3.16 -8.42 -13.85
C TYR A 110 3.25 -9.96 -13.94
N VAL A 111 2.54 -10.68 -13.05
CA VAL A 111 2.36 -12.15 -13.13
C VAL A 111 1.04 -12.49 -13.83
N TYR A 112 0.01 -11.65 -13.62
CA TYR A 112 -1.32 -11.83 -14.20
C TYR A 112 -1.32 -11.48 -15.69
N SER A 113 -0.72 -10.37 -16.11
CA SER A 113 -0.69 -9.92 -17.50
C SER A 113 0.72 -9.62 -17.97
N HIS A 114 1.06 -10.14 -19.17
CA HIS A 114 2.31 -9.84 -19.86
C HIS A 114 2.41 -8.39 -20.38
N GLU A 115 1.29 -7.67 -20.46
CA GLU A 115 1.24 -6.27 -20.87
C GLU A 115 1.82 -5.33 -19.79
N VAL A 116 1.80 -5.76 -18.52
CA VAL A 116 2.33 -4.97 -17.42
C VAL A 116 3.82 -5.15 -17.29
N SER A 117 4.58 -4.15 -17.72
CA SER A 117 6.03 -4.12 -17.57
C SER A 117 6.44 -3.68 -16.16
N LEU A 118 7.13 -4.56 -15.42
CA LEU A 118 7.73 -4.24 -14.13
C LEU A 118 9.13 -3.66 -14.33
N ILE A 119 9.41 -2.49 -13.72
CA ILE A 119 10.71 -1.79 -13.89
C ILE A 119 11.58 -1.77 -12.62
N ILE A 120 11.21 -2.57 -11.61
CA ILE A 120 11.98 -2.81 -10.37
C ILE A 120 12.07 -4.31 -10.09
N LYS A 121 12.76 -4.70 -9.01
CA LYS A 121 12.86 -6.10 -8.58
C LYS A 121 11.48 -6.68 -8.23
N LYS A 122 11.22 -7.92 -8.65
CA LYS A 122 9.99 -8.67 -8.30
C LYS A 122 9.86 -8.79 -6.78
N ALA A 123 8.64 -8.62 -6.29
CA ALA A 123 8.31 -8.87 -4.90
C ALA A 123 7.99 -10.36 -4.68
N ALA A 124 8.26 -10.85 -3.47
CA ALA A 124 8.03 -12.25 -3.10
C ALA A 124 6.65 -12.50 -2.44
N ASP A 125 5.95 -11.43 -2.06
CA ASP A 125 4.67 -11.48 -1.36
C ASP A 125 3.47 -11.19 -2.28
N TYR A 126 2.25 -11.32 -1.73
CA TYR A 126 0.99 -11.05 -2.43
C TYR A 126 0.76 -9.57 -2.71
N SER A 127 -0.11 -9.28 -3.70
CA SER A 127 -0.34 -7.93 -4.19
C SER A 127 -1.23 -7.10 -3.27
N PHE A 128 -2.32 -7.64 -2.76
CA PHE A 128 -3.36 -6.91 -2.03
C PHE A 128 -3.22 -7.01 -0.51
N PRO A 129 -3.39 -5.90 0.18
CA PRO A 129 -3.32 -4.52 -0.29
C PRO A 129 -1.88 -4.04 -0.43
N SER A 130 -1.66 -2.82 -0.96
CA SER A 130 -0.33 -2.22 -1.06
C SER A 130 0.21 -1.81 0.30
N GLY A 131 1.17 -2.57 0.84
CA GLY A 131 1.77 -2.26 2.15
C GLY A 131 2.57 -0.96 2.18
N HIS A 132 3.25 -0.58 1.08
CA HIS A 132 3.92 0.72 0.98
C HIS A 132 2.94 1.88 1.11
N THR A 133 1.78 1.76 0.44
CA THR A 133 0.73 2.78 0.51
C THR A 133 0.08 2.82 1.88
N ALA A 134 -0.25 1.65 2.45
CA ALA A 134 -0.89 1.56 3.75
C ALA A 134 -0.01 2.16 4.86
N ALA A 135 1.27 1.78 4.94
CA ALA A 135 2.21 2.37 5.90
C ALA A 135 2.38 3.88 5.72
N ALA A 136 2.44 4.35 4.45
CA ALA A 136 2.58 5.77 4.15
C ALA A 136 1.37 6.57 4.63
N PHE A 137 0.16 6.12 4.32
CA PHE A 137 -1.07 6.79 4.75
C PHE A 137 -1.30 6.65 6.26
N ALA A 138 -0.98 5.51 6.87
CA ALA A 138 -1.06 5.32 8.33
C ALA A 138 -0.21 6.34 9.09
N SER A 139 1.06 6.45 8.73
CA SER A 139 1.97 7.43 9.34
C SER A 139 1.50 8.88 9.10
N SER A 140 1.17 9.22 7.85
CA SER A 140 0.79 10.58 7.46
C SER A 140 -0.51 11.03 8.12
N MET A 141 -1.54 10.17 8.17
CA MET A 141 -2.81 10.48 8.82
C MET A 141 -2.65 10.62 10.33
N ALA A 142 -1.83 9.76 10.98
CA ALA A 142 -1.54 9.89 12.40
C ALA A 142 -0.89 11.23 12.73
N ILE A 143 0.09 11.67 11.91
CA ILE A 143 0.73 12.98 12.06
C ILE A 143 -0.26 14.13 11.77
N LEU A 144 -1.11 13.99 10.74
CA LEU A 144 -2.11 14.99 10.37
C LEU A 144 -3.14 15.22 11.49
N ARG A 145 -3.48 14.17 12.24
CA ARG A 145 -4.42 14.24 13.37
C ARG A 145 -3.80 14.84 14.64
N SER A 146 -2.47 15.00 14.68
CA SER A 146 -1.79 15.73 15.74
C SER A 146 -1.97 17.25 15.60
N GLU A 147 -1.41 18.01 16.52
CA GLU A 147 -1.40 19.50 16.47
C GLU A 147 -0.58 20.06 15.30
N HIS A 148 0.26 19.23 14.64
CA HIS A 148 1.21 19.63 13.60
C HIS A 148 0.66 19.41 12.19
N LYS A 149 -0.47 20.02 11.87
CA LYS A 149 -1.20 19.84 10.60
C LYS A 149 -0.36 20.05 9.34
N LYS A 150 0.51 21.06 9.32
CA LYS A 150 1.39 21.34 8.16
C LYS A 150 2.32 20.15 7.87
N LEU A 151 2.91 19.56 8.91
CA LEU A 151 3.77 18.37 8.76
C LEU A 151 2.98 17.18 8.25
N GLY A 152 1.76 16.96 8.78
CA GLY A 152 0.87 15.92 8.33
C GLY A 152 0.47 16.06 6.85
N VAL A 153 0.19 17.28 6.40
CA VAL A 153 -0.10 17.57 4.98
C VAL A 153 1.11 17.24 4.09
N CYS A 154 2.30 17.67 4.46
CA CYS A 154 3.53 17.34 3.72
C CYS A 154 3.74 15.82 3.66
N ALA A 155 3.54 15.12 4.77
CA ALA A 155 3.63 13.66 4.82
C ALA A 155 2.57 13.00 3.92
N LEU A 156 1.35 13.50 3.90
CA LEU A 156 0.26 12.99 3.06
C LEU A 156 0.52 13.18 1.56
N ILE A 157 1.09 14.33 1.17
CA ILE A 157 1.55 14.56 -0.21
C ILE A 157 2.59 13.50 -0.60
N TYR A 158 3.57 13.25 0.27
CA TYR A 158 4.58 12.23 0.01
C TYR A 158 3.99 10.81 -0.01
N ALA A 159 3.01 10.51 0.87
CA ALA A 159 2.28 9.22 0.85
C ALA A 159 1.52 9.01 -0.46
N THR A 160 0.92 10.06 -1.01
CA THR A 160 0.24 10.02 -2.32
C THR A 160 1.24 9.72 -3.45
N LEU A 161 2.40 10.38 -3.43
CA LEU A 161 3.49 10.09 -4.38
C LEU A 161 4.02 8.65 -4.21
N MET A 162 4.10 8.16 -2.98
CA MET A 162 4.45 6.77 -2.68
C MET A 162 3.44 5.80 -3.33
N GLY A 163 2.14 6.00 -3.09
CA GLY A 163 1.08 5.19 -3.70
C GLY A 163 1.15 5.21 -5.23
N PHE A 164 1.28 6.40 -5.83
CA PHE A 164 1.43 6.53 -7.28
C PHE A 164 2.68 5.82 -7.81
N SER A 165 3.79 5.91 -7.08
CA SER A 165 5.03 5.23 -7.48
C SER A 165 4.85 3.71 -7.63
N ARG A 166 3.94 3.09 -6.85
CA ARG A 166 3.66 1.64 -6.94
C ARG A 166 2.95 1.26 -8.23
N LEU A 167 2.07 2.14 -8.72
CA LEU A 167 1.42 1.99 -10.03
C LEU A 167 2.43 2.21 -11.15
N TYR A 168 3.20 3.28 -11.04
CA TYR A 168 4.20 3.67 -12.03
C TYR A 168 5.22 2.57 -12.31
N VAL A 169 5.69 1.89 -11.26
CA VAL A 169 6.66 0.80 -11.42
C VAL A 169 6.01 -0.55 -11.82
N GLY A 170 4.69 -0.65 -11.87
CA GLY A 170 3.95 -1.83 -12.31
C GLY A 170 3.88 -2.96 -11.29
N ILE A 171 3.98 -2.66 -9.99
CA ILE A 171 4.08 -3.70 -8.95
C ILE A 171 2.77 -3.94 -8.18
N HIS A 172 1.85 -2.98 -8.19
CA HIS A 172 0.52 -3.06 -7.57
C HIS A 172 -0.55 -2.58 -8.53
N TYR A 173 -1.75 -3.11 -8.36
CA TYR A 173 -2.95 -2.62 -9.04
C TYR A 173 -3.47 -1.31 -8.41
N PRO A 174 -4.19 -0.47 -9.18
CA PRO A 174 -4.91 0.68 -8.63
C PRO A 174 -5.77 0.34 -7.41
N THR A 175 -6.52 -0.74 -7.46
CA THR A 175 -7.36 -1.21 -6.34
C THR A 175 -6.56 -1.62 -5.11
N ASP A 176 -5.34 -2.16 -5.25
CA ASP A 176 -4.44 -2.43 -4.12
C ASP A 176 -3.98 -1.14 -3.44
N VAL A 177 -3.70 -0.11 -4.24
CA VAL A 177 -3.27 1.21 -3.75
C VAL A 177 -4.43 1.90 -3.03
N ILE A 178 -5.63 1.92 -3.61
CA ILE A 178 -6.83 2.51 -3.00
C ILE A 178 -7.15 1.81 -1.67
N ALA A 179 -7.13 0.48 -1.64
CA ALA A 179 -7.34 -0.27 -0.41
C ALA A 179 -6.27 0.05 0.65
N GLY A 180 -5.00 0.17 0.22
CA GLY A 180 -3.91 0.58 1.08
C GLY A 180 -4.11 1.98 1.66
N MET A 181 -4.59 2.94 0.86
CA MET A 181 -4.93 4.30 1.32
C MET A 181 -6.00 4.26 2.42
N ILE A 182 -7.12 3.59 2.15
CA ILE A 182 -8.25 3.50 3.08
C ILE A 182 -7.83 2.84 4.40
N LEU A 183 -7.17 1.69 4.33
CA LEU A 183 -6.69 0.98 5.52
C LEU A 183 -5.66 1.80 6.28
N GLY A 184 -4.72 2.42 5.58
CA GLY A 184 -3.71 3.29 6.18
C GLY A 184 -4.35 4.46 6.93
N ASP A 185 -5.31 5.15 6.33
CA ASP A 185 -6.02 6.25 6.98
C ASP A 185 -6.73 5.78 8.27
N LEU A 186 -7.40 4.62 8.23
CA LEU A 186 -8.05 4.04 9.42
C LEU A 186 -7.03 3.73 10.52
N PHE A 187 -5.88 3.16 10.17
CA PHE A 187 -4.81 2.86 11.14
C PHE A 187 -4.17 4.14 11.68
N GLY A 188 -4.03 5.17 10.85
CA GLY A 188 -3.56 6.49 11.27
C GLY A 188 -4.50 7.15 12.28
N LEU A 189 -5.81 7.07 12.03
CA LEU A 189 -6.83 7.55 12.98
C LEU A 189 -6.76 6.79 14.30
N ALA A 190 -6.64 5.45 14.26
CA ALA A 190 -6.51 4.62 15.45
C ALA A 190 -5.22 4.94 16.24
N GLY A 191 -4.07 5.07 15.55
CA GLY A 191 -2.81 5.44 16.16
C GLY A 191 -2.86 6.81 16.85
N ALA A 192 -3.49 7.80 16.21
CA ALA A 192 -3.68 9.13 16.80
C ALA A 192 -4.58 9.08 18.05
N ALA A 193 -5.68 8.32 17.99
CA ALA A 193 -6.59 8.14 19.13
C ALA A 193 -5.90 7.47 20.34
N ILE A 194 -5.11 6.42 20.10
CA ILE A 194 -4.35 5.73 21.14
C ILE A 194 -3.28 6.66 21.73
N ALA A 195 -2.53 7.38 20.90
CA ALA A 195 -1.50 8.30 21.38
C ALA A 195 -2.08 9.47 22.19
N ALA A 196 -3.34 9.85 21.96
CA ALA A 196 -4.01 10.88 22.76
C ALA A 196 -4.28 10.42 24.22
N LEU A 197 -4.33 9.13 24.48
CA LEU A 197 -4.52 8.53 25.80
C LEU A 197 -3.21 8.45 26.60
N THR A 198 -2.05 8.65 25.97
CA THR A 198 -0.76 8.61 26.67
C THR A 198 -0.49 9.96 27.36
N PRO A 199 0.01 9.94 28.62
CA PRO A 199 0.45 11.16 29.28
C PRO A 199 1.51 11.92 28.47
N ALA A 200 1.54 13.24 28.62
CA ALA A 200 2.48 14.10 27.90
C ALA A 200 3.92 13.91 28.38
#